data_5eb496944432008825b23e7502eef588
#
_entry.id   5eb496944432008825b23e7502eef588
#
_cell.length_a   1.000
_cell.length_b   1.000
_cell.length_c   1.000
_cell.angle_alpha   90.00
_cell.angle_beta   90.00
_cell.angle_gamma   90.00
#
_symmetry.space_group_name_H-M   'P 1'
#
loop_
_entity.id
_entity.type
_entity.pdbx_description
1 polymer ?
#
loop_
_entity_poly.entity_id
_entity_poly.type
_entity_poly.pdbx_seq_one_letter_code
_entity_poly.pdbx_strand_id
1 'polypeptide(L)'
;MPSLKETYSKKDTKPFGAEIAYRQIESMYDGNFIQDKKQNFKDTWDNISDTGSLYICMAPRLFVTEEDVEAMMEYVYAGNSLFISSGSIDELLLDEVGCSAVYTSPAVENMVGKKQSTNVFSALQPEFKYGYYYYPFENFFTGLDSSNTRVLGYNDSKKPNSIVYFYGKGRLYLQCEPRAYSNYFLLKDNNYQYLKNTVAFTQNEPEHVYWDDYYNKLTNRKNSKKSFSTFSEIMKHPPLKAAFWLSLLLLLMYILFGGKRVQRIIQQLKPNENTTVTFTETIGRLYLQKKDNKNIAD
;
A
#
# COMPACT_ATOMS: atom_id res chain seq x y z
N MET A 1 9.16 -18.54 2.24
CA MET A 1 9.70 -17.54 3.19
C MET A 1 8.72 -16.38 3.29
N PRO A 2 8.48 -15.81 4.47
CA PRO A 2 7.65 -14.61 4.57
C PRO A 2 8.30 -13.45 3.80
N SER A 3 7.48 -12.62 3.16
CA SER A 3 7.99 -11.45 2.46
C SER A 3 8.52 -10.42 3.46
N LEU A 4 9.77 -10.00 3.30
CA LEU A 4 10.41 -8.94 4.08
C LEU A 4 10.26 -7.56 3.42
N LYS A 5 9.33 -7.41 2.48
CA LYS A 5 9.04 -6.13 1.84
C LYS A 5 8.41 -5.18 2.88
N GLU A 6 9.00 -4.01 3.04
CA GLU A 6 8.48 -2.94 3.87
C GLU A 6 7.31 -2.25 3.17
N THR A 7 6.14 -2.30 3.77
CA THR A 7 4.93 -1.72 3.20
C THR A 7 4.30 -0.67 4.11
N TYR A 8 4.44 -0.84 5.42
CA TYR A 8 3.77 -0.04 6.46
C TYR A 8 2.29 0.23 6.18
N SER A 9 1.68 -0.68 5.42
CA SER A 9 0.25 -0.61 5.15
C SER A 9 -0.54 -1.14 6.35
N LYS A 10 -1.59 -0.43 6.73
CA LYS A 10 -2.50 -0.81 7.82
C LYS A 10 -3.25 -2.13 7.59
N LYS A 11 -3.30 -2.63 6.36
CA LYS A 11 -3.93 -3.90 5.98
C LYS A 11 -2.92 -5.04 5.83
N ASP A 12 -1.62 -4.76 5.93
CA ASP A 12 -0.59 -5.76 5.72
C ASP A 12 -0.20 -6.43 7.03
N THR A 13 -0.56 -7.71 7.14
CA THR A 13 -0.27 -8.60 8.28
C THR A 13 1.15 -9.15 8.27
N LYS A 14 1.92 -8.91 7.19
CA LYS A 14 3.29 -9.39 7.07
C LYS A 14 4.23 -8.70 8.06
N PRO A 15 5.46 -9.23 8.27
CA PRO A 15 6.38 -8.72 9.26
C PRO A 15 6.61 -7.20 9.21
N PHE A 16 6.75 -6.62 8.02
CA PHE A 16 6.97 -5.18 7.83
C PHE A 16 5.73 -4.42 7.31
N GLY A 17 4.54 -4.94 7.60
CA GLY A 17 3.28 -4.20 7.56
C GLY A 17 3.07 -3.40 8.84
N ALA A 18 1.98 -2.65 8.93
CA ALA A 18 1.62 -1.79 10.07
C ALA A 18 0.21 -2.05 10.61
N GLU A 19 -0.36 -3.25 10.38
CA GLU A 19 -1.71 -3.56 10.89
C GLU A 19 -1.78 -3.44 12.41
N ILE A 20 -0.77 -3.95 13.14
CA ILE A 20 -0.73 -3.91 14.60
C ILE A 20 -0.59 -2.48 15.09
N ALA A 21 0.29 -1.67 14.46
CA ALA A 21 0.44 -0.26 14.79
C ALA A 21 -0.89 0.49 14.63
N TYR A 22 -1.56 0.27 13.49
CA TYR A 22 -2.84 0.92 13.21
C TYR A 22 -3.91 0.54 14.25
N ARG A 23 -4.09 -0.76 14.54
CA ARG A 23 -5.07 -1.21 15.54
C ARG A 23 -4.77 -0.72 16.95
N GLN A 24 -3.49 -0.62 17.31
CA GLN A 24 -3.09 -0.12 18.60
C GLN A 24 -3.38 1.39 18.73
N ILE A 25 -3.11 2.18 17.69
CA ILE A 25 -3.43 3.60 17.64
C ILE A 25 -4.95 3.80 17.68
N GLU A 26 -5.72 2.99 16.93
CA GLU A 26 -7.18 3.00 16.97
C GLU A 26 -7.70 2.76 18.38
N SER A 27 -7.11 1.81 19.11
CA SER A 27 -7.47 1.52 20.51
C SER A 27 -7.05 2.61 21.49
N MET A 28 -5.97 3.37 21.20
CA MET A 28 -5.50 4.46 22.07
C MET A 28 -6.42 5.68 22.03
N TYR A 29 -7.07 5.92 20.89
CA TYR A 29 -7.93 7.08 20.64
C TYR A 29 -9.39 6.64 20.46
N ASP A 30 -9.86 5.78 21.37
CA ASP A 30 -11.24 5.28 21.39
C ASP A 30 -12.23 6.44 21.42
N GLY A 31 -13.11 6.51 20.42
CA GLY A 31 -14.06 7.60 20.22
C GLY A 31 -13.59 8.70 19.27
N ASN A 32 -12.30 8.80 18.96
CA ASN A 32 -11.78 9.69 17.92
C ASN A 32 -11.57 8.91 16.62
N PHE A 33 -12.29 9.31 15.59
CA PHE A 33 -12.27 8.62 14.31
C PHE A 33 -10.90 8.71 13.64
N ILE A 34 -10.22 7.57 13.42
CA ILE A 34 -9.05 7.53 12.56
C ILE A 34 -9.51 7.60 11.11
N GLN A 35 -9.15 8.68 10.45
CA GLN A 35 -9.44 8.89 9.04
C GLN A 35 -8.24 8.55 8.15
N ASP A 36 -8.46 7.68 7.16
CA ASP A 36 -7.42 7.37 6.18
C ASP A 36 -7.28 8.47 5.14
N LYS A 37 -6.06 8.93 4.94
CA LYS A 37 -5.70 9.87 3.88
C LYS A 37 -4.97 9.14 2.76
N LYS A 38 -5.46 9.28 1.54
CA LYS A 38 -5.00 8.54 0.36
C LYS A 38 -4.47 9.46 -0.76
N GLN A 39 -4.29 10.71 -0.44
CA GLN A 39 -3.80 11.76 -1.33
C GLN A 39 -2.51 12.32 -0.76
N ASN A 40 -1.75 13.09 -1.56
CA ASN A 40 -0.62 13.85 -1.09
C ASN A 40 -1.05 14.83 0.03
N PHE A 41 -0.08 15.35 0.76
CA PHE A 41 -0.40 16.17 1.92
C PHE A 41 -1.06 17.49 1.53
N LYS A 42 -0.64 18.11 0.44
CA LYS A 42 -1.23 19.35 -0.09
C LYS A 42 -2.73 19.18 -0.35
N ASP A 43 -3.09 18.18 -1.17
CA ASP A 43 -4.50 17.92 -1.49
C ASP A 43 -5.31 17.50 -0.25
N THR A 44 -4.65 16.91 0.74
CA THR A 44 -5.28 16.54 2.02
C THR A 44 -5.55 17.77 2.86
N TRP A 45 -4.58 18.67 3.01
CA TRP A 45 -4.67 19.86 3.83
C TRP A 45 -5.69 20.86 3.29
N ASP A 46 -5.77 21.03 1.99
CA ASP A 46 -6.76 21.90 1.34
C ASP A 46 -8.22 21.51 1.72
N ASN A 47 -8.44 20.29 2.19
CA ASN A 47 -9.75 19.76 2.60
C ASN A 47 -9.92 19.63 4.12
N ILE A 48 -8.93 19.99 4.92
CA ILE A 48 -8.92 19.89 6.38
C ILE A 48 -8.60 21.28 6.94
N SER A 49 -9.47 21.84 7.76
CA SER A 49 -9.26 23.15 8.41
C SER A 49 -9.29 23.05 9.93
N ASP A 50 -8.85 21.91 10.47
CA ASP A 50 -8.88 21.66 11.91
C ASP A 50 -7.56 22.03 12.60
N THR A 51 -7.65 22.19 13.92
CA THR A 51 -6.53 22.46 14.80
C THR A 51 -6.53 21.43 15.94
N GLY A 52 -5.36 21.15 16.51
CA GLY A 52 -5.26 20.15 17.58
C GLY A 52 -5.38 18.70 17.13
N SER A 53 -5.24 18.43 15.83
CA SER A 53 -5.30 17.10 15.26
C SER A 53 -3.92 16.45 15.16
N LEU A 54 -3.89 15.12 15.05
CA LEU A 54 -2.69 14.32 14.87
C LEU A 54 -2.70 13.64 13.50
N TYR A 55 -1.69 13.90 12.69
CA TYR A 55 -1.47 13.18 11.43
C TYR A 55 -0.28 12.23 11.57
N ILE A 56 -0.47 10.95 11.22
CA ILE A 56 0.53 9.89 11.35
C ILE A 56 0.90 9.36 9.97
N CYS A 57 2.17 9.49 9.62
CA CYS A 57 2.75 8.95 8.39
C CYS A 57 3.86 7.96 8.71
N MET A 58 3.73 6.71 8.24
CA MET A 58 4.75 5.68 8.33
C MET A 58 5.08 5.16 6.94
N ALA A 59 6.32 5.31 6.49
CA ALA A 59 6.73 4.97 5.14
C ALA A 59 8.16 4.40 5.09
N PRO A 60 8.47 3.49 4.13
CA PRO A 60 9.86 3.05 3.94
C PRO A 60 10.75 4.23 3.52
N ARG A 61 10.20 5.09 2.66
CA ARG A 61 10.80 6.33 2.19
C ARG A 61 9.73 7.39 2.03
N LEU A 62 9.99 8.56 2.54
CA LEU A 62 9.12 9.71 2.38
C LEU A 62 9.60 10.52 1.16
N PHE A 63 8.78 10.62 0.13
CA PHE A 63 9.00 11.47 -1.03
C PHE A 63 7.93 12.55 -1.04
N VAL A 64 8.33 13.79 -0.84
CA VAL A 64 7.45 14.95 -0.82
C VAL A 64 7.80 15.94 -1.92
N THR A 65 6.85 16.79 -2.29
CA THR A 65 7.06 17.96 -3.14
C THR A 65 7.24 19.20 -2.28
N GLU A 66 7.69 20.31 -2.87
CA GLU A 66 7.75 21.59 -2.18
C GLU A 66 6.37 22.02 -1.65
N GLU A 67 5.32 21.83 -2.47
CA GLU A 67 3.93 22.11 -2.07
C GLU A 67 3.46 21.24 -0.90
N ASP A 68 3.87 19.94 -0.85
CA ASP A 68 3.57 19.08 0.27
C ASP A 68 4.27 19.55 1.56
N VAL A 69 5.54 19.97 1.46
CA VAL A 69 6.29 20.48 2.62
C VAL A 69 5.67 21.77 3.14
N GLU A 70 5.33 22.73 2.25
CA GLU A 70 4.63 23.94 2.63
C GLU A 70 3.32 23.63 3.37
N ALA A 71 2.49 22.77 2.82
CA ALA A 71 1.25 22.34 3.44
C ALA A 71 1.45 21.62 4.79
N MET A 72 2.51 20.79 4.92
CA MET A 72 2.88 20.15 6.20
C MET A 72 3.26 21.19 7.24
N MET A 73 4.02 22.20 6.85
CA MET A 73 4.43 23.28 7.75
C MET A 73 3.26 24.19 8.13
N GLU A 74 2.36 24.49 7.23
CA GLU A 74 1.11 25.22 7.52
C GLU A 74 0.22 24.44 8.52
N TYR A 75 0.07 23.12 8.31
CA TYR A 75 -0.65 22.24 9.22
C TYR A 75 -0.09 22.29 10.63
N VAL A 76 1.24 22.21 10.75
CA VAL A 76 1.93 22.30 12.05
C VAL A 76 1.78 23.71 12.63
N TYR A 77 1.96 24.76 11.82
CA TYR A 77 1.83 26.14 12.28
C TYR A 77 0.46 26.45 12.87
N ALA A 78 -0.59 25.87 12.30
CA ALA A 78 -1.98 26.02 12.77
C ALA A 78 -2.22 25.39 14.17
N GLY A 79 -1.30 24.57 14.69
CA GLY A 79 -1.41 23.99 16.03
C GLY A 79 -1.64 22.49 16.05
N ASN A 80 -1.43 21.83 14.93
CA ASN A 80 -1.55 20.38 14.81
C ASN A 80 -0.25 19.65 15.08
N SER A 81 -0.34 18.36 15.31
CA SER A 81 0.81 17.45 15.47
C SER A 81 0.97 16.59 14.23
N LEU A 82 2.16 16.62 13.62
CA LEU A 82 2.52 15.78 12.49
C LEU A 82 3.60 14.78 12.91
N PHE A 83 3.27 13.49 12.90
CA PHE A 83 4.20 12.41 13.22
C PHE A 83 4.63 11.67 11.97
N ILE A 84 5.90 11.73 11.64
CA ILE A 84 6.51 11.07 10.48
C ILE A 84 7.56 10.08 10.94
N SER A 85 7.38 8.81 10.60
CA SER A 85 8.39 7.78 10.75
C SER A 85 8.78 7.21 9.40
N SER A 86 10.03 7.44 8.97
CA SER A 86 10.48 7.00 7.65
C SER A 86 11.96 6.58 7.66
N GLY A 87 12.26 5.50 6.92
CA GLY A 87 13.63 5.01 6.75
C GLY A 87 14.50 5.91 5.87
N SER A 88 13.89 6.82 5.12
CA SER A 88 14.55 7.90 4.38
C SER A 88 13.55 9.05 4.23
N ILE A 89 13.85 10.18 4.84
CA ILE A 89 13.04 11.41 4.76
C ILE A 89 13.60 12.27 3.64
N ASP A 90 12.72 12.89 2.84
CA ASP A 90 13.12 13.75 1.73
C ASP A 90 13.90 14.98 2.25
N GLU A 91 14.96 15.36 1.52
CA GLU A 91 15.80 16.50 1.85
C GLU A 91 15.01 17.80 1.95
N LEU A 92 13.97 17.99 1.11
CA LEU A 92 13.12 19.17 1.17
C LEU A 92 12.50 19.41 2.56
N LEU A 93 12.06 18.34 3.23
CA LEU A 93 11.51 18.45 4.59
C LEU A 93 12.62 18.62 5.64
N LEU A 94 13.76 17.96 5.45
CA LEU A 94 14.89 18.07 6.37
C LEU A 94 15.51 19.47 6.33
N ASP A 95 15.62 20.08 5.17
CA ASP A 95 16.12 21.44 4.97
C ASP A 95 15.19 22.47 5.63
N GLU A 96 13.87 22.28 5.57
CA GLU A 96 12.91 23.16 6.25
C GLU A 96 13.01 23.07 7.77
N VAL A 97 13.31 21.88 8.31
CA VAL A 97 13.55 21.66 9.75
C VAL A 97 14.96 22.17 10.16
N GLY A 98 15.85 22.37 9.21
CA GLY A 98 17.24 22.77 9.45
C GLY A 98 18.11 21.65 10.02
N CYS A 99 17.90 20.41 9.54
CA CYS A 99 18.68 19.25 9.99
C CYS A 99 19.00 18.33 8.80
N SER A 100 19.85 17.34 9.05
CA SER A 100 20.17 16.27 8.09
C SER A 100 19.97 14.92 8.75
N ALA A 101 19.78 13.88 7.94
CA ALA A 101 19.68 12.51 8.41
C ALA A 101 20.70 11.61 7.74
N VAL A 102 21.33 10.74 8.53
CA VAL A 102 22.26 9.72 8.05
C VAL A 102 21.53 8.38 8.03
N TYR A 103 21.44 7.78 6.84
CA TYR A 103 20.81 6.51 6.64
C TYR A 103 21.85 5.44 6.41
N THR A 104 21.87 4.45 7.29
CA THR A 104 22.79 3.33 7.20
C THR A 104 22.13 2.18 6.45
N SER A 105 22.72 1.77 5.34
CA SER A 105 22.33 0.50 4.70
C SER A 105 23.06 -0.61 5.44
N PRO A 106 22.35 -1.48 6.19
CA PRO A 106 23.03 -2.54 6.90
C PRO A 106 23.67 -3.49 5.90
N ALA A 107 24.99 -3.60 5.94
CA ALA A 107 25.67 -4.69 5.25
C ALA A 107 25.16 -6.02 5.83
N VAL A 108 25.00 -7.03 4.97
CA VAL A 108 24.51 -8.36 5.39
C VAL A 108 25.31 -8.92 6.57
N GLU A 109 26.60 -8.61 6.65
CA GLU A 109 27.49 -8.97 7.74
C GLU A 109 27.06 -8.37 9.08
N ASN A 110 26.54 -7.13 9.10
CA ASN A 110 26.04 -6.47 10.30
C ASN A 110 24.70 -7.04 10.77
N MET A 111 23.88 -7.55 9.87
CA MET A 111 22.63 -8.24 10.21
C MET A 111 22.87 -9.57 10.93
N VAL A 112 23.93 -10.28 10.56
CA VAL A 112 24.30 -11.57 11.18
C VAL A 112 25.04 -11.37 12.49
N GLY A 113 25.82 -10.28 12.63
CA GLY A 113 26.65 -10.00 13.80
C GLY A 113 25.92 -9.32 14.96
N LYS A 114 25.01 -8.39 14.69
CA LYS A 114 24.25 -7.67 15.71
C LYS A 114 23.02 -8.44 16.11
N LYS A 115 23.07 -9.09 17.26
CA LYS A 115 21.93 -9.84 17.79
C LYS A 115 20.81 -8.95 18.33
N GLN A 116 21.12 -7.74 18.74
CA GLN A 116 20.15 -6.81 19.33
C GLN A 116 20.57 -5.36 19.11
N SER A 117 19.62 -4.53 18.72
CA SER A 117 19.72 -3.06 18.73
C SER A 117 18.73 -2.49 19.75
N THR A 118 19.06 -1.34 20.33
CA THR A 118 18.23 -0.71 21.34
C THR A 118 17.81 0.68 20.88
N ASN A 119 16.52 0.99 20.97
CA ASN A 119 16.01 2.35 20.89
C ASN A 119 15.69 2.84 22.30
N VAL A 120 16.12 4.05 22.61
CA VAL A 120 15.83 4.70 23.86
C VAL A 120 14.83 5.82 23.59
N PHE A 121 13.73 5.87 24.33
CA PHE A 121 12.84 7.01 24.35
C PHE A 121 13.05 7.78 25.63
N SER A 122 13.72 8.92 25.53
CA SER A 122 14.21 9.71 26.67
C SER A 122 13.30 10.89 27.04
N ALA A 123 12.27 11.16 26.23
CA ALA A 123 11.32 12.25 26.50
C ALA A 123 10.48 12.01 27.76
N LEU A 124 10.34 10.76 28.19
CA LEU A 124 9.68 10.36 29.44
C LEU A 124 10.69 9.94 30.48
N GLN A 125 10.43 10.26 31.74
CA GLN A 125 11.25 9.83 32.88
C GLN A 125 10.50 8.77 33.69
N PRO A 126 11.09 7.59 34.00
CA PRO A 126 12.44 7.16 33.60
C PRO A 126 12.54 6.83 32.10
N GLU A 127 13.75 6.85 31.53
CA GLU A 127 14.01 6.47 30.15
C GLU A 127 13.58 5.04 29.88
N PHE A 128 12.86 4.84 28.78
CA PHE A 128 12.45 3.51 28.32
C PHE A 128 13.39 3.01 27.23
N LYS A 129 13.88 1.76 27.41
CA LYS A 129 14.75 1.07 26.45
C LYS A 129 14.01 -0.09 25.82
N TYR A 130 14.06 -0.16 24.49
CA TYR A 130 13.36 -1.18 23.69
C TYR A 130 14.37 -1.94 22.85
N GLY A 131 14.34 -3.28 22.92
CA GLY A 131 15.26 -4.16 22.22
C GLY A 131 14.71 -4.63 20.88
N TYR A 132 15.53 -4.56 19.86
CA TYR A 132 15.19 -5.03 18.51
C TYR A 132 16.22 -6.05 18.06
N TYR A 133 15.76 -7.24 17.67
CA TYR A 133 16.63 -8.36 17.36
C TYR A 133 16.83 -8.50 15.84
N TYR A 134 18.02 -8.90 15.45
CA TYR A 134 18.39 -9.23 14.07
C TYR A 134 18.31 -8.09 13.06
N TYR A 135 18.19 -6.85 13.54
CA TYR A 135 18.18 -5.70 12.67
C TYR A 135 18.87 -4.51 13.34
N PRO A 136 19.89 -3.91 12.73
CA PRO A 136 20.54 -2.73 13.27
C PRO A 136 19.67 -1.50 13.05
N PHE A 137 19.37 -0.76 14.12
CA PHE A 137 18.78 0.57 14.08
C PHE A 137 19.91 1.59 14.22
N GLU A 138 20.43 2.04 13.08
CA GLU A 138 21.64 2.88 13.03
C GLU A 138 21.40 4.25 12.39
N ASN A 139 20.20 4.50 11.89
CA ASN A 139 19.84 5.81 11.33
C ASN A 139 19.81 6.85 12.43
N PHE A 140 20.22 8.09 12.10
CA PHE A 140 20.24 9.19 13.07
C PHE A 140 20.18 10.55 12.38
N PHE A 141 19.75 11.57 13.14
CA PHE A 141 19.73 12.96 12.74
C PHE A 141 21.04 13.68 13.12
N THR A 142 21.43 14.67 12.32
CA THR A 142 22.60 15.53 12.54
C THR A 142 22.24 16.98 12.23
N GLY A 143 23.08 17.93 12.70
CA GLY A 143 22.88 19.36 12.40
C GLY A 143 21.68 19.98 13.11
N LEU A 144 21.23 19.39 14.24
CA LEU A 144 20.03 19.83 14.95
C LEU A 144 20.20 21.23 15.55
N ASP A 145 19.30 22.15 15.19
CA ASP A 145 19.21 23.45 15.88
C ASP A 145 18.43 23.30 17.19
N SER A 146 19.11 23.48 18.30
CA SER A 146 18.54 23.36 19.65
C SER A 146 17.53 24.46 20.00
N SER A 147 17.40 25.52 19.21
CA SER A 147 16.41 26.58 19.45
C SER A 147 14.99 26.09 19.24
N ASN A 148 14.75 25.33 18.16
CA ASN A 148 13.43 24.85 17.76
C ASN A 148 13.29 23.32 17.78
N THR A 149 14.39 22.59 18.01
CA THR A 149 14.38 21.11 17.98
C THR A 149 14.76 20.52 19.34
N ARG A 150 14.08 19.47 19.76
CA ARG A 150 14.42 18.65 20.91
C ARG A 150 14.58 17.18 20.51
N VAL A 151 15.57 16.52 21.09
CA VAL A 151 15.78 15.08 20.91
C VAL A 151 14.83 14.32 21.83
N LEU A 152 14.11 13.36 21.27
CA LEU A 152 13.17 12.50 21.99
C LEU A 152 13.72 11.09 22.21
N GLY A 153 14.62 10.64 21.36
CA GLY A 153 15.16 9.29 21.44
C GLY A 153 16.51 9.12 20.77
N TYR A 154 17.18 8.05 21.13
CA TYR A 154 18.53 7.72 20.70
C TYR A 154 18.63 6.25 20.30
N ASN A 155 19.54 5.96 19.38
CA ASN A 155 19.96 4.59 19.05
C ASN A 155 21.07 4.08 19.99
N ASP A 156 21.53 2.84 19.78
CA ASP A 156 22.63 2.22 20.57
C ASP A 156 23.91 3.05 20.63
N SER A 157 24.20 3.78 19.58
CA SER A 157 25.39 4.66 19.50
C SER A 157 25.17 6.02 20.16
N LYS A 158 24.08 6.18 20.91
CA LYS A 158 23.65 7.44 21.53
C LYS A 158 23.49 8.59 20.54
N LYS A 159 23.16 8.26 19.28
CA LYS A 159 22.85 9.24 18.25
C LYS A 159 21.35 9.47 18.18
N PRO A 160 20.88 10.72 17.98
CA PRO A 160 19.45 11.04 17.96
C PRO A 160 18.75 10.39 16.78
N ASN A 161 17.71 9.60 17.01
CA ASN A 161 16.91 8.94 15.98
C ASN A 161 15.43 9.32 16.01
N SER A 162 15.05 10.10 17.02
CA SER A 162 13.71 10.66 17.17
C SER A 162 13.82 12.08 17.69
N ILE A 163 13.18 13.03 17.00
CA ILE A 163 13.21 14.45 17.30
C ILE A 163 11.82 15.07 17.23
N VAL A 164 11.64 16.21 17.89
CA VAL A 164 10.47 17.08 17.70
C VAL A 164 10.96 18.48 17.30
N TYR A 165 10.33 19.02 16.28
CA TYR A 165 10.52 20.39 15.81
C TYR A 165 9.28 21.21 16.14
N PHE A 166 9.48 22.36 16.79
CA PHE A 166 8.43 23.27 17.18
C PHE A 166 8.27 24.36 16.13
N TYR A 167 7.08 24.49 15.57
CA TYR A 167 6.79 25.50 14.58
C TYR A 167 5.38 26.07 14.78
N GLY A 168 5.29 27.38 14.93
CA GLY A 168 4.03 28.04 15.27
C GLY A 168 3.45 27.51 16.59
N LYS A 169 2.24 27.00 16.55
CA LYS A 169 1.55 26.42 17.72
C LYS A 169 1.62 24.90 17.79
N GLY A 170 2.09 24.25 16.72
CA GLY A 170 2.13 22.80 16.60
C GLY A 170 3.52 22.20 16.70
N ARG A 171 3.62 20.95 16.31
CA ARG A 171 4.83 20.14 16.47
C ARG A 171 4.98 19.15 15.33
N LEU A 172 6.17 19.09 14.76
CA LEU A 172 6.57 18.06 13.82
C LEU A 172 7.47 17.05 14.51
N TYR A 173 7.06 15.80 14.54
CA TYR A 173 7.80 14.68 15.10
C TYR A 173 8.43 13.88 13.98
N LEU A 174 9.74 13.76 13.95
CA LEU A 174 10.49 12.98 12.99
C LEU A 174 11.18 11.81 13.67
N GLN A 175 11.05 10.62 13.07
CA GLN A 175 11.69 9.40 13.52
C GLN A 175 12.23 8.65 12.31
N CYS A 176 13.50 8.24 12.33
CA CYS A 176 14.19 7.66 11.16
C CYS A 176 14.28 6.12 11.17
N GLU A 177 13.53 5.44 12.04
CA GLU A 177 13.51 3.98 12.15
C GLU A 177 12.06 3.42 12.10
N PRO A 178 11.38 3.46 10.96
CA PRO A 178 9.97 3.06 10.85
C PRO A 178 9.75 1.58 11.15
N ARG A 179 10.79 0.74 11.04
CA ARG A 179 10.71 -0.68 11.41
C ARG A 179 10.32 -0.90 12.86
N ALA A 180 10.65 0.05 13.76
CA ALA A 180 10.23 -0.01 15.15
C ALA A 180 8.70 -0.11 15.33
N TYR A 181 7.93 0.34 14.33
CA TYR A 181 6.47 0.32 14.30
C TYR A 181 5.88 -0.79 13.42
N SER A 182 6.72 -1.68 12.90
CA SER A 182 6.25 -2.81 12.08
C SER A 182 5.67 -3.93 12.93
N ASN A 183 4.81 -4.75 12.32
CA ASN A 183 4.16 -5.87 13.00
C ASN A 183 5.15 -6.80 13.70
N TYR A 184 6.26 -7.14 13.04
CA TYR A 184 7.28 -8.04 13.59
C TYR A 184 7.87 -7.52 14.91
N PHE A 185 8.23 -6.23 14.94
CA PHE A 185 8.90 -5.68 16.11
C PHE A 185 7.91 -5.34 17.22
N LEU A 186 6.72 -4.90 16.90
CA LEU A 186 5.69 -4.61 17.91
C LEU A 186 5.22 -5.87 18.67
N LEU A 187 5.28 -7.04 18.03
CA LEU A 187 4.94 -8.32 18.66
C LEU A 187 6.08 -8.90 19.52
N LYS A 188 7.27 -8.31 19.48
CA LYS A 188 8.41 -8.78 20.27
C LYS A 188 8.47 -8.07 21.64
N ASP A 189 8.62 -8.87 22.69
CA ASP A 189 8.77 -8.39 24.06
C ASP A 189 7.68 -7.34 24.40
N ASN A 190 8.11 -6.18 24.94
CA ASN A 190 7.23 -5.06 25.25
C ASN A 190 7.34 -3.92 24.24
N ASN A 191 7.79 -4.17 23.00
CA ASN A 191 8.03 -3.12 22.01
C ASN A 191 6.76 -2.39 21.58
N TYR A 192 5.56 -3.00 21.75
CA TYR A 192 4.30 -2.29 21.57
C TYR A 192 4.19 -1.04 22.45
N GLN A 193 4.88 -1.01 23.59
CA GLN A 193 4.94 0.18 24.46
C GLN A 193 5.73 1.32 23.82
N TYR A 194 6.70 1.02 22.95
CA TYR A 194 7.41 2.06 22.21
C TYR A 194 6.45 2.87 21.34
N LEU A 195 5.59 2.18 20.58
CA LEU A 195 4.55 2.84 19.79
C LEU A 195 3.62 3.65 20.70
N LYS A 196 3.12 3.04 21.77
CA LYS A 196 2.21 3.70 22.72
C LYS A 196 2.82 4.97 23.30
N ASN A 197 4.05 4.89 23.79
CA ASN A 197 4.72 6.02 24.42
C ASN A 197 5.07 7.12 23.42
N THR A 198 5.55 6.77 22.22
CA THR A 198 5.91 7.76 21.20
C THR A 198 4.68 8.48 20.65
N VAL A 199 3.59 7.74 20.35
CA VAL A 199 2.37 8.34 19.80
C VAL A 199 1.60 9.13 20.88
N ALA A 200 1.45 8.60 22.09
CA ALA A 200 0.81 9.34 23.20
C ALA A 200 1.54 10.63 23.55
N PHE A 201 2.87 10.66 23.38
CA PHE A 201 3.67 11.86 23.60
C PHE A 201 3.40 12.96 22.56
N THR A 202 2.93 12.59 21.36
CA THR A 202 2.65 13.57 20.29
C THR A 202 1.45 14.45 20.60
N GLN A 203 0.36 13.83 21.05
CA GLN A 203 -0.90 14.51 21.35
C GLN A 203 -1.72 13.61 22.29
N ASN A 204 -2.11 14.13 23.47
CA ASN A 204 -2.88 13.33 24.42
C ASN A 204 -4.33 13.14 24.00
N GLU A 205 -4.97 14.21 23.53
CA GLU A 205 -6.38 14.23 23.15
C GLU A 205 -6.52 14.99 21.81
N PRO A 206 -6.16 14.36 20.69
CA PRO A 206 -6.30 14.98 19.39
C PRO A 206 -7.79 15.12 19.02
N GLU A 207 -8.15 16.23 18.37
CA GLU A 207 -9.51 16.44 17.84
C GLU A 207 -9.83 15.39 16.77
N HIS A 208 -8.86 15.14 15.87
CA HIS A 208 -8.91 14.08 14.87
C HIS A 208 -7.58 13.36 14.77
N VAL A 209 -7.62 12.09 14.39
CA VAL A 209 -6.44 11.32 14.05
C VAL A 209 -6.49 10.93 12.58
N TYR A 210 -5.43 11.28 11.84
CA TYR A 210 -5.27 10.96 10.43
C TYR A 210 -4.19 9.92 10.24
N TRP A 211 -4.49 8.88 9.48
CA TRP A 211 -3.53 7.86 9.07
C TRP A 211 -3.18 8.03 7.60
N ASP A 212 -1.91 8.19 7.30
CA ASP A 212 -1.42 8.23 5.93
C ASP A 212 -1.46 6.85 5.26
N ASP A 213 -2.06 6.78 4.09
CA ASP A 213 -2.08 5.61 3.22
C ASP A 213 -1.67 5.98 1.78
N TYR A 214 -0.87 7.03 1.64
CA TYR A 214 -0.35 7.54 0.37
C TYR A 214 1.17 7.37 0.28
N TYR A 215 1.93 7.98 1.19
CA TYR A 215 3.40 8.00 1.11
C TYR A 215 4.02 6.62 1.28
N ASN A 216 3.40 5.72 2.02
CA ASN A 216 3.86 4.35 2.18
C ASN A 216 3.86 3.52 0.87
N LYS A 217 3.15 3.98 -0.17
CA LYS A 217 3.06 3.34 -1.49
C LYS A 217 4.01 3.93 -2.52
N LEU A 218 4.62 5.06 -2.24
CA LEU A 218 5.54 5.71 -3.17
C LEU A 218 6.87 4.95 -3.21
N THR A 219 7.30 4.59 -4.42
CA THR A 219 8.55 3.84 -4.64
C THR A 219 9.70 4.72 -5.10
N ASN A 220 9.41 5.90 -5.65
CA ASN A 220 10.41 6.86 -6.10
C ASN A 220 9.83 8.28 -6.18
N ARG A 221 10.71 9.30 -6.26
CA ARG A 221 10.34 10.72 -6.35
C ARG A 221 9.49 11.07 -7.60
N LYS A 222 9.61 10.30 -8.70
CA LYS A 222 8.77 10.49 -9.89
C LYS A 222 7.31 10.16 -9.62
N ASN A 223 7.05 9.24 -8.71
CA ASN A 223 5.68 8.87 -8.33
C ASN A 223 5.04 9.91 -7.39
N SER A 224 5.82 10.70 -6.63
CA SER A 224 5.29 11.80 -5.80
C SER A 224 4.76 12.96 -6.66
N LYS A 225 5.38 13.22 -7.83
CA LYS A 225 4.88 14.21 -8.81
C LYS A 225 3.71 13.69 -9.65
N LYS A 226 3.32 12.43 -9.50
CA LYS A 226 2.28 11.76 -10.30
C LYS A 226 1.43 10.85 -9.40
N SER A 227 0.44 11.44 -8.77
CA SER A 227 -0.79 10.71 -8.44
C SER A 227 -1.52 10.36 -9.75
N PHE A 228 -0.88 9.55 -10.60
CA PHE A 228 -1.50 9.08 -11.82
C PHE A 228 -2.29 7.79 -11.52
N SER A 229 -3.54 7.95 -11.27
CA SER A 229 -4.47 7.02 -11.87
C SER A 229 -4.39 7.25 -13.38
N THR A 230 -3.83 6.30 -14.15
CA THR A 230 -3.78 6.33 -15.62
C THR A 230 -5.15 6.69 -16.21
N PHE A 231 -6.21 6.28 -15.54
CA PHE A 231 -7.59 6.59 -15.84
C PHE A 231 -7.94 8.07 -15.64
N SER A 232 -7.48 8.69 -14.56
CA SER A 232 -7.71 10.13 -14.30
C SER A 232 -7.04 11.00 -15.36
N GLU A 233 -5.84 10.61 -15.82
CA GLU A 233 -5.13 11.34 -16.85
C GLU A 233 -5.81 11.22 -18.22
N ILE A 234 -6.30 10.03 -18.58
CA ILE A 234 -7.10 9.82 -19.79
C ILE A 234 -8.35 10.70 -19.76
N MET A 235 -8.98 10.88 -18.60
CA MET A 235 -10.20 11.69 -18.45
C MET A 235 -9.96 13.19 -18.50
N LYS A 236 -8.73 13.67 -18.23
CA LYS A 236 -8.38 15.11 -18.33
C LYS A 236 -8.27 15.60 -19.78
N HIS A 237 -7.91 14.72 -20.72
CA HIS A 237 -7.75 15.07 -22.12
C HIS A 237 -9.02 14.80 -22.92
N PRO A 238 -9.73 15.82 -23.44
CA PRO A 238 -10.99 15.63 -24.18
C PRO A 238 -10.92 14.59 -25.31
N PRO A 239 -9.84 14.53 -26.16
CA PRO A 239 -9.72 13.51 -27.19
C PRO A 239 -9.61 12.10 -26.64
N LEU A 240 -8.83 11.89 -25.55
CA LEU A 240 -8.65 10.57 -24.93
C LEU A 240 -9.92 10.10 -24.20
N LYS A 241 -10.63 11.05 -23.59
CA LYS A 241 -11.95 10.79 -22.98
C LYS A 241 -12.95 10.29 -24.02
N ALA A 242 -13.02 10.96 -25.19
CA ALA A 242 -13.88 10.58 -26.28
C ALA A 242 -13.51 9.19 -26.84
N ALA A 243 -12.22 8.91 -27.05
CA ALA A 243 -11.71 7.63 -27.51
C ALA A 243 -12.02 6.51 -26.52
N PHE A 244 -11.91 6.75 -25.22
CA PHE A 244 -12.27 5.78 -24.18
C PHE A 244 -13.76 5.40 -24.24
N TRP A 245 -14.66 6.38 -24.28
CA TRP A 245 -16.08 6.12 -24.37
C TRP A 245 -16.47 5.42 -25.68
N LEU A 246 -15.81 5.79 -26.79
CA LEU A 246 -16.00 5.13 -28.07
C LEU A 246 -15.57 3.65 -28.02
N SER A 247 -14.41 3.36 -27.43
CA SER A 247 -13.91 1.99 -27.28
C SER A 247 -14.83 1.14 -26.40
N LEU A 248 -15.38 1.71 -25.33
CA LEU A 248 -16.33 1.04 -24.45
C LEU A 248 -17.64 0.73 -25.20
N LEU A 249 -18.13 1.67 -26.02
CA LEU A 249 -19.31 1.49 -26.84
C LEU A 249 -19.09 0.39 -27.90
N LEU A 250 -17.94 0.37 -28.56
CA LEU A 250 -17.57 -0.68 -29.50
C LEU A 250 -17.47 -2.06 -28.84
N LEU A 251 -16.90 -2.12 -27.65
CA LEU A 251 -16.85 -3.35 -26.84
C LEU A 251 -18.25 -3.85 -26.50
N LEU A 252 -19.13 -2.94 -26.08
CA LEU A 252 -20.53 -3.26 -25.78
C LEU A 252 -21.26 -3.79 -27.03
N MET A 253 -21.10 -3.11 -28.19
CA MET A 253 -21.63 -3.57 -29.44
C MET A 253 -21.08 -4.96 -29.84
N TYR A 254 -19.79 -5.18 -29.66
CA TYR A 254 -19.17 -6.48 -29.91
C TYR A 254 -19.79 -7.58 -29.04
N ILE A 255 -20.00 -7.33 -27.75
CA ILE A 255 -20.63 -8.29 -26.82
C ILE A 255 -22.08 -8.56 -27.24
N LEU A 256 -22.85 -7.53 -27.60
CA LEU A 256 -24.26 -7.65 -27.95
C LEU A 256 -24.47 -8.35 -29.29
N PHE A 257 -23.62 -8.07 -30.29
CA PHE A 257 -23.80 -8.58 -31.66
C PHE A 257 -22.83 -9.70 -32.01
N GLY A 258 -21.60 -9.70 -31.50
CA GLY A 258 -20.57 -10.71 -31.75
C GLY A 258 -20.63 -11.92 -30.80
N GLY A 259 -21.24 -11.75 -29.64
CA GLY A 259 -21.34 -12.82 -28.62
C GLY A 259 -22.36 -13.91 -28.93
N LYS A 260 -23.11 -13.81 -30.04
CA LYS A 260 -23.96 -14.90 -30.47
C LYS A 260 -23.07 -16.08 -30.87
N ARG A 261 -23.08 -17.14 -30.07
CA ARG A 261 -22.44 -18.40 -30.42
C ARG A 261 -22.98 -18.83 -31.79
N VAL A 262 -22.15 -18.81 -32.82
CA VAL A 262 -22.44 -19.48 -34.09
C VAL A 262 -22.44 -20.96 -33.77
N GLN A 263 -23.64 -21.50 -33.54
CA GLN A 263 -23.78 -22.97 -33.42
C GLN A 263 -23.34 -23.55 -34.75
N ARG A 264 -22.38 -24.47 -34.72
CA ARG A 264 -22.04 -25.28 -35.90
C ARG A 264 -23.31 -25.98 -36.35
N ILE A 265 -23.60 -25.86 -37.64
CA ILE A 265 -24.69 -26.60 -38.27
C ILE A 265 -24.43 -28.08 -37.97
N ILE A 266 -25.29 -28.70 -37.17
CA ILE A 266 -25.23 -30.12 -36.92
C ILE A 266 -25.70 -30.75 -38.24
N GLN A 267 -24.80 -31.42 -38.97
CA GLN A 267 -25.16 -32.20 -40.13
C GLN A 267 -26.14 -33.29 -39.68
N GLN A 268 -27.34 -33.26 -40.26
CA GLN A 268 -28.28 -34.36 -40.03
C GLN A 268 -27.63 -35.64 -40.54
N LEU A 269 -27.32 -36.56 -39.66
CA LEU A 269 -26.89 -37.89 -40.00
C LEU A 269 -28.09 -38.55 -40.73
N LYS A 270 -27.85 -39.01 -41.98
CA LYS A 270 -28.85 -39.84 -42.67
C LYS A 270 -29.22 -41.01 -41.79
N PRO A 271 -30.51 -41.31 -41.61
CA PRO A 271 -30.91 -42.49 -40.85
C PRO A 271 -30.22 -43.71 -41.42
N ASN A 272 -29.74 -44.59 -40.57
CA ASN A 272 -29.14 -45.87 -40.98
C ASN A 272 -30.15 -46.62 -41.78
N GLU A 273 -29.99 -46.69 -43.13
CA GLU A 273 -30.76 -47.59 -43.98
C GLU A 273 -30.43 -49.04 -43.61
N ASN A 274 -31.46 -49.79 -43.32
CA ASN A 274 -31.25 -51.16 -42.91
C ASN A 274 -30.75 -51.91 -44.16
N THR A 275 -29.46 -52.13 -44.27
CA THR A 275 -28.76 -52.74 -45.39
C THR A 275 -29.35 -54.12 -45.75
N THR A 276 -29.94 -54.83 -44.80
CA THR A 276 -30.59 -56.12 -44.98
C THR A 276 -31.89 -56.00 -45.80
N VAL A 277 -32.65 -54.92 -45.56
CA VAL A 277 -33.88 -54.66 -46.30
C VAL A 277 -33.55 -54.27 -47.73
N THR A 278 -32.57 -53.36 -47.92
CA THR A 278 -32.13 -52.94 -49.26
C THR A 278 -31.53 -54.10 -50.09
N PHE A 279 -30.76 -54.96 -49.39
CA PHE A 279 -30.22 -56.18 -49.99
C PHE A 279 -31.35 -57.12 -50.41
N THR A 280 -32.34 -57.39 -49.57
CA THR A 280 -33.50 -58.26 -49.87
C THR A 280 -34.33 -57.71 -51.01
N GLU A 281 -34.57 -56.37 -51.07
CA GLU A 281 -35.24 -55.74 -52.19
C GLU A 281 -34.46 -55.88 -53.52
N THR A 282 -33.15 -55.74 -53.47
CA THR A 282 -32.27 -55.87 -54.62
C THR A 282 -32.30 -57.28 -55.16
N ILE A 283 -32.20 -58.27 -54.29
CA ILE A 283 -32.33 -59.71 -54.68
C ILE A 283 -33.72 -60.00 -55.23
N GLY A 284 -34.77 -59.51 -54.61
CA GLY A 284 -36.12 -59.66 -55.09
C GLY A 284 -36.32 -59.08 -56.50
N ARG A 285 -35.76 -57.89 -56.77
CA ARG A 285 -35.79 -57.29 -58.15
C ARG A 285 -34.97 -58.07 -59.12
N LEU A 286 -33.84 -58.65 -58.80
CA LEU A 286 -32.98 -59.47 -59.62
C LEU A 286 -33.74 -60.78 -60.05
N TYR A 287 -34.39 -61.42 -59.09
CA TYR A 287 -35.21 -62.61 -59.37
C TYR A 287 -36.39 -62.30 -60.26
N LEU A 288 -37.06 -61.15 -60.04
CA LEU A 288 -38.17 -60.72 -60.86
C LEU A 288 -37.77 -60.39 -62.32
N GLN A 289 -36.59 -59.82 -62.54
CA GLN A 289 -35.99 -59.47 -63.80
C GLN A 289 -35.59 -60.74 -64.60
N LYS A 290 -35.08 -61.76 -63.91
CA LYS A 290 -34.67 -63.02 -64.56
C LYS A 290 -35.85 -63.95 -64.97
N LYS A 291 -37.01 -63.69 -64.41
CA LYS A 291 -38.22 -64.56 -64.60
C LYS A 291 -37.96 -66.05 -64.32
N ASP A 292 -36.99 -66.36 -63.45
CA ASP A 292 -36.58 -67.71 -63.10
C ASP A 292 -37.07 -68.03 -61.69
N ASN A 293 -38.28 -68.56 -61.61
CA ASN A 293 -38.99 -68.87 -60.38
C ASN A 293 -38.55 -70.24 -59.80
N LYS A 294 -37.63 -70.97 -60.46
CA LYS A 294 -37.27 -72.34 -60.07
C LYS A 294 -36.39 -72.40 -58.79
N ASN A 295 -35.66 -71.33 -58.47
CA ASN A 295 -34.75 -71.29 -57.32
C ASN A 295 -35.33 -70.62 -56.06
N ILE A 296 -36.65 -70.34 -56.05
CA ILE A 296 -37.35 -69.81 -54.88
C ILE A 296 -38.03 -70.89 -54.02
N ALA A 297 -38.10 -72.10 -54.54
CA ALA A 297 -38.88 -73.17 -53.95
C ALA A 297 -37.99 -74.30 -53.30
N ASP A 298 -36.69 -74.16 -53.33
CA ASP A 298 -35.75 -74.95 -52.55
C ASP A 298 -35.17 -74.01 -51.43
#